data_da435d616d9e3aa6ce2423319e79123d
#
_entry.id   da435d616d9e3aa6ce2423319e79123d
#
_cell.length_a   1.000
_cell.length_b   1.000
_cell.length_c   1.000
_cell.angle_alpha   90.00
_cell.angle_beta   90.00
_cell.angle_gamma   90.00
#
_symmetry.space_group_name_H-M   'P 1'
#
loop_
_entity.id
_entity.type
_entity.pdbx_description
1 polymer ?
#
loop_
_entity_poly.entity_id
_entity_poly.type
_entity_poly.pdbx_seq_one_letter_code
_entity_poly.pdbx_strand_id
1 'polypeptide(L)'
;MKLANIKVVGVATLATMCACAFAQEGEIAKWDSRMAIESAVIDTNGVKWIDGKYLPIEGRAFDDVEHFYDRLPANVTTNVNGGVRGMKHHTSGMLFRFKTDSKRINFKWQPYSSVISMHHMPSTGVSGIDVYRWDAKKGRWFHVSTGAVKEAEKRGSLSVSWTPGTPCLVNLPLYNGVREFKLGIETNATVEALPPRKSGINKPVVFYGTSITHGGCASRPGLAFVNRVGRDLDVPVVGLGFSGSGVMEFEMSEHLARIDASCYVLDCLWNMGLSTLGGYAGRNLDENYEPFIRNLRAKRPGVPIVMAEHCDVLCRGPDSTDRFIRALYDKLVAEGWKNLVYLPNTDMYSGDGEGTVDTCHPNDIGMESMSKAFGAAVRKALKLK
;
A
#
# COMPACT_ATOMS: atom_id res chain seq x y z
N MET A 1 50.93 -21.32 -48.44
CA MET A 1 50.77 -19.94 -47.99
C MET A 1 49.66 -19.94 -46.92
N LYS A 2 50.02 -19.76 -45.67
CA LYS A 2 49.12 -19.80 -44.52
C LYS A 2 48.45 -18.44 -44.36
N LEU A 3 47.14 -18.38 -44.29
CA LEU A 3 46.39 -17.21 -43.82
C LEU A 3 45.85 -17.51 -42.44
N ALA A 4 46.18 -16.62 -41.54
CA ALA A 4 45.95 -16.73 -40.11
C ALA A 4 44.46 -16.43 -39.76
N ASN A 5 43.96 -17.27 -38.85
CA ASN A 5 42.71 -17.02 -38.11
C ASN A 5 42.91 -15.86 -37.13
N ILE A 6 42.20 -14.75 -37.32
CA ILE A 6 42.05 -13.71 -36.31
C ILE A 6 40.75 -14.04 -35.55
N LYS A 7 40.88 -14.43 -34.29
CA LYS A 7 39.77 -14.63 -33.39
C LYS A 7 39.13 -13.29 -33.03
N VAL A 8 37.87 -13.14 -33.37
CA VAL A 8 36.99 -12.10 -32.80
C VAL A 8 36.56 -12.60 -31.42
N VAL A 9 37.30 -12.20 -30.41
CA VAL A 9 36.95 -12.36 -29.00
C VAL A 9 37.11 -10.99 -28.37
N GLY A 10 36.04 -10.22 -28.34
CA GLY A 10 36.16 -8.90 -27.73
C GLY A 10 34.88 -8.05 -27.66
N VAL A 11 33.76 -8.48 -28.24
CA VAL A 11 32.56 -7.63 -28.26
C VAL A 11 31.44 -8.17 -27.36
N ALA A 12 31.45 -9.45 -27.01
CA ALA A 12 30.40 -10.04 -26.16
C ALA A 12 30.56 -9.71 -24.66
N THR A 13 31.79 -9.39 -24.20
CA THR A 13 32.08 -9.13 -22.79
C THR A 13 31.72 -7.70 -22.34
N LEU A 14 31.76 -6.73 -23.24
CA LEU A 14 31.41 -5.34 -22.89
C LEU A 14 29.88 -5.13 -22.82
N ALA A 15 29.10 -5.80 -23.67
CA ALA A 15 27.64 -5.68 -23.65
C ALA A 15 27.03 -6.36 -22.42
N THR A 16 27.63 -7.46 -21.93
CA THR A 16 27.15 -8.17 -20.73
C THR A 16 27.51 -7.41 -19.44
N MET A 17 28.66 -6.74 -19.41
CA MET A 17 29.01 -5.87 -18.26
C MET A 17 28.15 -4.62 -18.16
N CYS A 18 27.75 -4.00 -19.29
CA CYS A 18 26.86 -2.84 -19.28
C CYS A 18 25.43 -3.21 -18.88
N ALA A 19 24.89 -4.35 -19.31
CA ALA A 19 23.56 -4.80 -18.92
C ALA A 19 23.49 -5.19 -17.44
N CYS A 20 24.56 -5.75 -16.87
CA CYS A 20 24.67 -6.03 -15.43
C CYS A 20 24.76 -4.74 -14.59
N ALA A 21 25.39 -3.66 -15.09
CA ALA A 21 25.51 -2.42 -14.34
C ALA A 21 24.14 -1.69 -14.19
N PHE A 22 23.27 -1.70 -15.21
CA PHE A 22 21.95 -1.06 -15.15
C PHE A 22 20.91 -1.87 -14.37
N ALA A 23 21.01 -3.19 -14.31
CA ALA A 23 20.12 -4.04 -13.50
C ALA A 23 20.51 -4.01 -12.01
N GLN A 24 21.75 -3.66 -11.69
CA GLN A 24 22.28 -3.67 -10.33
C GLN A 24 21.94 -2.41 -9.50
N GLU A 25 21.73 -1.23 -10.10
CA GLU A 25 21.50 0.00 -9.33
C GLU A 25 20.22 -0.04 -8.46
N GLY A 26 19.14 -0.65 -8.93
CA GLY A 26 17.89 -0.78 -8.16
C GLY A 26 17.90 -1.92 -7.13
N GLU A 27 18.63 -3.00 -7.41
CA GLU A 27 18.69 -4.18 -6.53
C GLU A 27 19.79 -4.09 -5.48
N ILE A 28 20.92 -3.50 -5.79
CA ILE A 28 22.04 -3.35 -4.86
C ILE A 28 21.65 -2.44 -3.69
N ALA A 29 20.90 -1.35 -3.93
CA ALA A 29 20.38 -0.50 -2.87
C ALA A 29 19.37 -1.23 -1.96
N LYS A 30 18.69 -2.28 -2.45
CA LYS A 30 17.82 -3.14 -1.65
C LYS A 30 18.58 -4.13 -0.77
N TRP A 31 19.80 -4.53 -1.16
CA TRP A 31 20.55 -5.62 -0.52
C TRP A 31 21.85 -5.18 0.12
N ASP A 32 22.48 -4.12 -0.39
CA ASP A 32 23.70 -3.55 0.18
C ASP A 32 23.53 -2.05 0.41
N SER A 33 23.24 -1.69 1.66
CA SER A 33 23.08 -0.31 2.09
C SER A 33 24.35 0.55 1.92
N ARG A 34 25.52 -0.06 1.71
CA ARG A 34 26.77 0.66 1.41
C ARG A 34 26.71 1.33 0.04
N MET A 35 25.93 0.78 -0.90
CA MET A 35 25.70 1.40 -2.22
C MET A 35 24.75 2.59 -2.14
N ALA A 36 23.88 2.67 -1.11
CA ALA A 36 23.09 3.86 -0.81
C ALA A 36 23.95 4.99 -0.19
N ILE A 37 25.15 4.68 0.29
CA ILE A 37 26.07 5.65 0.92
C ILE A 37 26.64 6.63 -0.09
N GLU A 38 26.86 6.25 -1.35
CA GLU A 38 27.39 7.15 -2.37
C GLU A 38 26.44 8.32 -2.69
N SER A 39 25.15 8.15 -2.44
CA SER A 39 24.12 9.20 -2.55
C SER A 39 23.75 9.83 -1.20
N ALA A 40 24.37 9.40 -0.10
CA ALA A 40 24.10 9.95 1.23
C ALA A 40 24.85 11.26 1.46
N VAL A 41 24.17 12.24 2.05
CA VAL A 41 24.74 13.53 2.45
C VAL A 41 24.93 13.55 3.96
N ILE A 42 26.15 13.82 4.43
CA ILE A 42 26.44 14.04 5.85
C ILE A 42 26.28 15.53 6.13
N ASP A 43 25.42 15.90 7.06
CA ASP A 43 25.23 17.28 7.47
C ASP A 43 26.26 17.74 8.53
N THR A 44 26.25 19.01 8.86
CA THR A 44 27.16 19.60 9.85
C THR A 44 27.01 19.05 11.27
N ASN A 45 25.91 18.33 11.55
CA ASN A 45 25.68 17.68 12.84
C ASN A 45 26.11 16.21 12.85
N GLY A 46 26.75 15.74 11.79
CA GLY A 46 27.20 14.36 11.66
C GLY A 46 26.07 13.37 11.41
N VAL A 47 24.93 13.81 10.87
CA VAL A 47 23.83 12.92 10.45
C VAL A 47 24.01 12.57 8.98
N LYS A 48 24.06 11.27 8.71
CA LYS A 48 24.06 10.74 7.35
C LYS A 48 22.61 10.62 6.86
N TRP A 49 22.25 11.40 5.85
CA TRP A 49 20.93 11.44 5.23
C TRP A 49 20.89 10.61 3.96
N ILE A 50 19.99 9.64 3.92
CA ILE A 50 19.77 8.70 2.80
C ILE A 50 18.41 9.04 2.18
N ASP A 51 18.36 9.22 0.84
CA ASP A 51 17.09 9.42 0.13
C ASP A 51 16.25 8.14 0.19
N GLY A 52 14.96 8.30 0.40
CA GLY A 52 14.00 7.19 0.50
C GLY A 52 13.94 6.29 -0.73
N LYS A 53 14.37 6.78 -1.90
CA LYS A 53 14.46 5.97 -3.14
C LYS A 53 15.41 4.79 -3.01
N TYR A 54 16.39 4.90 -2.13
CA TYR A 54 17.40 3.86 -1.89
C TYR A 54 17.07 2.96 -0.69
N LEU A 55 15.92 3.17 -0.05
CA LEU A 55 15.45 2.35 1.06
C LEU A 55 14.53 1.22 0.57
N PRO A 56 14.47 0.09 1.28
CA PRO A 56 13.49 -0.96 1.00
C PRO A 56 12.06 -0.41 1.20
N ILE A 57 11.36 -0.17 0.08
CA ILE A 57 9.97 0.33 0.07
C ILE A 57 9.02 -0.80 -0.32
N GLU A 58 7.90 -0.90 0.38
CA GLU A 58 6.78 -1.79 0.07
C GLU A 58 5.53 -0.96 -0.25
N GLY A 59 4.56 -1.57 -0.94
CA GLY A 59 3.31 -0.92 -1.32
C GLY A 59 3.39 -0.10 -2.62
N ARG A 60 4.58 0.08 -3.18
CA ARG A 60 4.80 0.68 -4.50
C ARG A 60 4.66 -0.43 -5.56
N ALA A 61 3.58 -0.37 -6.36
CA ALA A 61 3.19 -1.47 -7.24
C ALA A 61 3.69 -1.32 -8.69
N PHE A 62 4.11 -0.11 -9.11
CA PHE A 62 4.47 0.20 -10.49
C PHE A 62 5.81 0.95 -10.55
N ASP A 63 6.58 0.71 -11.61
CA ASP A 63 7.84 1.41 -11.88
C ASP A 63 7.66 2.52 -12.94
N ASP A 64 6.68 2.40 -13.82
CA ASP A 64 6.33 3.37 -14.87
C ASP A 64 5.45 4.53 -14.34
N VAL A 65 5.83 5.08 -13.19
CA VAL A 65 5.13 6.16 -12.49
C VAL A 65 5.65 7.54 -12.89
N GLU A 66 4.85 8.59 -12.67
CA GLU A 66 5.26 9.97 -12.90
C GLU A 66 6.21 10.48 -11.82
N HIS A 67 5.89 10.19 -10.54
CA HIS A 67 6.73 10.48 -9.40
C HIS A 67 7.03 9.19 -8.62
N PHE A 68 8.21 9.09 -8.02
CA PHE A 68 8.68 7.85 -7.39
C PHE A 68 7.67 7.23 -6.41
N TYR A 69 6.92 8.04 -5.68
CA TYR A 69 5.96 7.59 -4.67
C TYR A 69 4.51 7.50 -5.19
N ASP A 70 4.28 7.51 -6.50
CA ASP A 70 2.95 7.36 -7.06
C ASP A 70 2.46 5.92 -6.96
N ARG A 71 1.14 5.75 -6.75
CA ARG A 71 0.49 4.44 -6.63
C ARG A 71 0.04 3.84 -7.95
N LEU A 72 -0.04 4.64 -9.01
CA LEU A 72 -0.48 4.20 -10.34
C LEU A 72 0.51 4.64 -11.42
N PRO A 73 0.50 3.97 -12.58
CA PRO A 73 1.32 4.34 -13.73
C PRO A 73 1.10 5.79 -14.17
N ALA A 74 2.11 6.37 -14.80
CA ALA A 74 2.03 7.73 -15.37
C ALA A 74 0.93 7.84 -16.44
N ASN A 75 0.70 6.77 -17.20
CA ASN A 75 -0.17 6.71 -18.36
C ASN A 75 -1.63 6.32 -18.07
N VAL A 76 -2.09 6.43 -16.81
CA VAL A 76 -3.52 6.24 -16.50
C VAL A 76 -4.35 7.22 -17.29
N THR A 77 -5.24 6.69 -18.15
CA THR A 77 -5.99 7.48 -19.13
C THR A 77 -7.25 8.12 -18.54
N THR A 78 -7.96 8.90 -19.38
CA THR A 78 -9.24 9.51 -19.01
C THR A 78 -10.39 8.51 -18.87
N ASN A 79 -10.20 7.23 -19.22
CA ASN A 79 -11.17 6.17 -18.96
C ASN A 79 -11.27 5.84 -17.46
N VAL A 80 -10.29 6.29 -16.67
CA VAL A 80 -10.34 6.27 -15.22
C VAL A 80 -10.71 7.67 -14.71
N ASN A 81 -11.61 7.76 -13.73
CA ASN A 81 -12.13 9.05 -13.27
C ASN A 81 -11.03 9.99 -12.73
N GLY A 82 -11.32 11.30 -12.76
CA GLY A 82 -10.36 12.34 -12.35
C GLY A 82 -9.89 12.22 -10.91
N GLY A 83 -10.74 11.73 -10.02
CA GLY A 83 -10.39 11.52 -8.62
C GLY A 83 -9.29 10.46 -8.44
N VAL A 84 -9.38 9.32 -9.12
CA VAL A 84 -8.32 8.29 -9.11
C VAL A 84 -7.02 8.88 -9.66
N ARG A 85 -7.09 9.60 -10.80
CA ARG A 85 -5.91 10.21 -11.42
C ARG A 85 -5.25 11.28 -10.54
N GLY A 86 -6.04 12.06 -9.80
CA GLY A 86 -5.51 13.04 -8.83
C GLY A 86 -4.90 12.39 -7.60
N MET A 87 -5.55 11.34 -7.06
CA MET A 87 -5.10 10.65 -5.86
C MET A 87 -4.01 9.59 -6.11
N LYS A 88 -3.59 9.36 -7.37
CA LYS A 88 -2.45 8.47 -7.66
C LYS A 88 -1.17 8.90 -6.93
N HIS A 89 -1.03 10.19 -6.62
CA HIS A 89 0.11 10.76 -5.93
C HIS A 89 0.10 10.54 -4.40
N HIS A 90 -1.00 10.04 -3.82
CA HIS A 90 -1.05 9.72 -2.39
C HIS A 90 -0.26 8.43 -2.10
N THR A 91 0.24 8.29 -0.86
CA THR A 91 1.15 7.19 -0.48
C THR A 91 0.51 6.14 0.42
N SER A 92 -0.82 6.12 0.53
CA SER A 92 -1.55 5.13 1.34
C SER A 92 -1.12 3.70 0.99
N GLY A 93 -0.78 2.91 2.00
CA GLY A 93 -0.31 1.53 1.85
C GLY A 93 1.19 1.39 1.61
N MET A 94 1.91 2.50 1.36
CA MET A 94 3.36 2.47 1.23
C MET A 94 4.06 2.55 2.58
N LEU A 95 5.16 1.81 2.72
CA LEU A 95 5.97 1.80 3.92
C LEU A 95 7.42 1.42 3.64
N PHE A 96 8.31 1.77 4.55
CA PHE A 96 9.69 1.28 4.57
C PHE A 96 9.85 0.21 5.65
N ARG A 97 10.60 -0.85 5.34
CA ARG A 97 10.99 -1.90 6.29
C ARG A 97 12.50 -2.13 6.23
N PHE A 98 13.18 -1.84 7.34
CA PHE A 98 14.64 -1.97 7.42
C PHE A 98 15.09 -2.23 8.86
N LYS A 99 16.36 -2.51 9.05
CA LYS A 99 17.04 -2.40 10.34
C LYS A 99 18.27 -1.51 10.22
N THR A 100 18.69 -0.93 11.34
CA THR A 100 19.89 -0.10 11.43
C THR A 100 20.56 -0.30 12.78
N ASP A 101 21.86 -0.15 12.83
CA ASP A 101 22.68 -0.15 14.04
C ASP A 101 22.80 1.25 14.67
N SER A 102 22.17 2.26 14.07
CA SER A 102 22.09 3.62 14.63
C SER A 102 21.32 3.64 15.96
N LYS A 103 21.79 4.45 16.92
CA LYS A 103 21.09 4.70 18.20
C LYS A 103 19.98 5.74 18.09
N ARG A 104 19.94 6.48 16.98
CA ARG A 104 18.93 7.49 16.67
C ARG A 104 18.57 7.42 15.20
N ILE A 105 17.27 7.49 14.93
CA ILE A 105 16.73 7.55 13.58
C ILE A 105 16.01 8.88 13.42
N ASN A 106 16.33 9.59 12.35
CA ASN A 106 15.71 10.86 11.98
C ASN A 106 14.99 10.70 10.66
N PHE A 107 13.86 11.36 10.52
CA PHE A 107 13.09 11.39 9.30
C PHE A 107 12.83 12.83 8.90
N LYS A 108 12.91 13.11 7.60
CA LYS A 108 12.43 14.35 6.98
C LYS A 108 11.60 13.99 5.76
N TRP A 109 10.46 14.63 5.59
CA TRP A 109 9.66 14.45 4.40
C TRP A 109 8.99 15.74 3.96
N GLN A 110 8.76 15.84 2.66
CA GLN A 110 7.98 16.90 2.05
C GLN A 110 6.72 16.30 1.47
N PRO A 111 5.52 16.72 1.91
CA PRO A 111 4.28 16.27 1.32
C PRO A 111 4.15 16.74 -0.13
N TYR A 112 3.39 15.98 -0.93
CA TYR A 112 3.10 16.30 -2.32
C TYR A 112 2.20 17.52 -2.43
N SER A 113 1.14 17.57 -1.62
CA SER A 113 0.13 18.64 -1.57
C SER A 113 0.31 19.52 -0.33
N SER A 114 -0.12 20.78 -0.44
CA SER A 114 -0.16 21.72 0.69
C SER A 114 -1.30 21.44 1.68
N VAL A 115 -2.27 20.58 1.32
CA VAL A 115 -3.36 20.14 2.21
C VAL A 115 -2.80 19.10 3.17
N ILE A 116 -2.54 19.49 4.41
CA ILE A 116 -1.86 18.64 5.41
C ILE A 116 -2.80 18.05 6.45
N SER A 117 -4.04 18.52 6.53
CA SER A 117 -5.10 18.02 7.43
C SER A 117 -6.46 18.23 6.81
N MET A 118 -7.48 17.57 7.35
CA MET A 118 -8.89 17.75 6.99
C MET A 118 -9.71 17.90 8.27
N HIS A 119 -10.94 18.46 8.17
CA HIS A 119 -11.81 18.70 9.34
C HIS A 119 -12.14 17.43 10.14
N HIS A 120 -12.10 16.27 9.51
CA HIS A 120 -12.41 14.96 10.09
C HIS A 120 -11.19 14.03 10.17
N MET A 121 -10.00 14.52 9.79
CA MET A 121 -8.78 13.71 9.80
C MET A 121 -7.55 14.57 10.16
N PRO A 122 -6.81 14.23 11.23
CA PRO A 122 -5.67 15.04 11.68
C PRO A 122 -4.49 14.99 10.70
N SER A 123 -3.59 15.95 10.81
CA SER A 123 -2.37 16.01 10.00
C SER A 123 -1.48 14.77 10.16
N THR A 124 -1.53 14.10 11.30
CA THR A 124 -0.84 12.83 11.55
C THR A 124 -1.33 11.71 10.64
N GLY A 125 -2.61 11.70 10.26
CA GLY A 125 -3.18 10.74 9.31
C GLY A 125 -3.05 11.21 7.86
N VAL A 126 -3.39 12.48 7.58
CA VAL A 126 -3.40 13.01 6.21
C VAL A 126 -2.00 13.05 5.61
N SER A 127 -1.04 13.65 6.29
CA SER A 127 0.30 13.96 5.77
C SER A 127 1.45 13.50 6.67
N GLY A 128 1.13 12.85 7.78
CA GLY A 128 2.10 12.36 8.75
C GLY A 128 2.66 10.98 8.41
N ILE A 129 3.68 10.60 9.18
CA ILE A 129 4.26 9.26 9.17
C ILE A 129 4.15 8.66 10.56
N ASP A 130 4.17 7.34 10.68
CA ASP A 130 4.35 6.68 11.97
C ASP A 130 5.38 5.56 11.92
N VAL A 131 6.00 5.33 13.07
CA VAL A 131 7.16 4.45 13.24
C VAL A 131 6.82 3.32 14.18
N TYR A 132 7.14 2.11 13.77
CA TYR A 132 6.98 0.89 14.55
C TYR A 132 8.33 0.21 14.75
N ARG A 133 8.45 -0.47 15.89
CA ARG A 133 9.57 -1.32 16.25
C ARG A 133 9.08 -2.76 16.43
N TRP A 134 9.85 -3.72 15.94
CA TRP A 134 9.59 -5.13 16.22
C TRP A 134 9.97 -5.46 17.67
N ASP A 135 9.04 -6.03 18.42
CA ASP A 135 9.30 -6.60 19.74
C ASP A 135 9.45 -8.12 19.59
N ALA A 136 10.68 -8.59 19.69
CA ALA A 136 11.00 -10.01 19.51
C ALA A 136 10.41 -10.90 20.63
N LYS A 137 10.25 -10.36 21.84
CA LYS A 137 9.67 -11.10 22.98
C LYS A 137 8.17 -11.31 22.82
N LYS A 138 7.49 -10.33 22.23
CA LYS A 138 6.03 -10.38 22.01
C LYS A 138 5.66 -10.86 20.60
N GLY A 139 6.65 -10.99 19.70
CA GLY A 139 6.45 -11.44 18.31
C GLY A 139 5.56 -10.52 17.50
N ARG A 140 5.58 -9.20 17.75
CA ARG A 140 4.73 -8.22 17.04
C ARG A 140 5.35 -6.83 16.95
N TRP A 141 4.81 -6.01 16.07
CA TRP A 141 5.18 -4.62 15.91
C TRP A 141 4.53 -3.74 16.99
N PHE A 142 5.31 -2.83 17.56
CA PHE A 142 4.85 -1.82 18.51
C PHE A 142 5.03 -0.43 17.91
N HIS A 143 4.02 0.40 18.02
CA HIS A 143 4.09 1.81 17.70
C HIS A 143 5.09 2.51 18.64
N VAL A 144 5.96 3.34 18.04
CA VAL A 144 7.01 4.06 18.77
C VAL A 144 6.76 5.57 18.74
N SER A 145 6.44 6.10 17.57
CA SER A 145 6.27 7.55 17.40
C SER A 145 5.47 7.87 16.16
N THR A 146 4.88 9.08 16.15
CA THR A 146 4.17 9.64 15.01
C THR A 146 4.70 11.05 14.76
N GLY A 147 4.95 11.37 13.48
CA GLY A 147 5.32 12.71 13.02
C GLY A 147 4.20 13.33 12.22
N ALA A 148 4.01 14.64 12.40
CA ALA A 148 3.09 15.45 11.59
C ALA A 148 3.87 16.47 10.76
N VAL A 149 3.25 16.98 9.70
CA VAL A 149 3.76 18.11 8.94
C VAL A 149 3.47 19.39 9.71
N LYS A 150 4.47 20.24 9.86
CA LYS A 150 4.30 21.56 10.46
C LYS A 150 3.70 22.52 9.43
N GLU A 151 2.62 23.20 9.80
CA GLU A 151 1.86 24.09 8.90
C GLU A 151 2.73 25.18 8.27
N ALA A 152 3.54 25.85 9.11
CA ALA A 152 4.39 26.96 8.65
C ALA A 152 5.52 26.51 7.70
N GLU A 153 6.07 25.31 7.92
CA GLU A 153 7.21 24.80 7.17
C GLU A 153 6.79 23.98 5.94
N LYS A 154 5.54 23.51 5.90
CA LYS A 154 5.02 22.53 4.92
C LYS A 154 5.96 21.33 4.75
N ARG A 155 6.64 20.96 5.84
CA ARG A 155 7.59 19.85 5.93
C ARG A 155 7.40 19.09 7.24
N GLY A 156 7.63 17.80 7.19
CA GLY A 156 7.62 16.95 8.38
C GLY A 156 9.05 16.62 8.81
N SER A 157 9.24 16.52 10.11
CA SER A 157 10.47 15.97 10.71
C SER A 157 10.12 15.18 11.96
N LEU A 158 10.87 14.08 12.19
CA LEU A 158 10.71 13.23 13.36
C LEU A 158 12.05 12.66 13.76
N SER A 159 12.36 12.67 15.06
CA SER A 159 13.57 12.05 15.61
C SER A 159 13.17 11.04 16.69
N VAL A 160 13.73 9.83 16.62
CA VAL A 160 13.39 8.72 17.50
C VAL A 160 14.67 8.09 18.03
N SER A 161 14.76 7.90 19.36
CA SER A 161 15.80 7.07 19.96
C SER A 161 15.58 5.61 19.57
N TRP A 162 16.63 4.92 19.16
CA TRP A 162 16.50 3.58 18.59
C TRP A 162 17.40 2.56 19.29
N THR A 163 16.95 1.33 19.32
CA THR A 163 17.76 0.20 19.76
C THR A 163 18.47 -0.41 18.55
N PRO A 164 19.82 -0.37 18.49
CA PRO A 164 20.58 -0.90 17.37
C PRO A 164 20.19 -2.33 16.97
N GLY A 165 20.11 -2.58 15.66
CA GLY A 165 19.78 -3.89 15.10
C GLY A 165 18.29 -4.28 15.16
N THR A 166 17.44 -3.47 15.78
CA THR A 166 16.01 -3.75 15.87
C THR A 166 15.31 -3.40 14.54
N PRO A 167 14.41 -4.26 14.00
CA PRO A 167 13.62 -3.95 12.82
C PRO A 167 12.73 -2.72 13.01
N CYS A 168 12.74 -1.86 12.00
CA CYS A 168 11.94 -0.65 11.86
C CYS A 168 10.92 -0.79 10.73
N LEU A 169 9.71 -0.27 10.95
CA LEU A 169 8.68 -0.09 9.94
C LEU A 169 8.19 1.36 10.01
N VAL A 170 8.13 2.03 8.87
CA VAL A 170 7.68 3.42 8.76
C VAL A 170 6.57 3.48 7.71
N ASN A 171 5.34 3.79 8.12
CA ASN A 171 4.25 4.00 7.18
C ASN A 171 4.25 5.43 6.67
N LEU A 172 3.98 5.59 5.37
CA LEU A 172 3.86 6.88 4.68
C LEU A 172 2.42 7.44 4.79
N PRO A 173 2.23 8.74 4.50
CA PRO A 173 0.94 9.43 4.59
C PRO A 173 -0.22 8.73 3.87
N LEU A 174 -1.45 8.90 4.39
CA LEU A 174 -2.65 8.31 3.81
C LEU A 174 -3.27 9.20 2.71
N TYR A 175 -3.61 10.46 3.05
CA TYR A 175 -4.35 11.38 2.18
C TYR A 175 -3.47 12.47 1.55
N ASN A 176 -2.15 12.25 1.55
CA ASN A 176 -1.18 13.06 0.84
C ASN A 176 -0.12 12.14 0.23
N GLY A 177 0.60 12.67 -0.74
CA GLY A 177 1.80 12.04 -1.27
C GLY A 177 3.06 12.55 -0.58
N VAL A 178 4.17 12.00 -1.02
CA VAL A 178 5.51 12.40 -0.60
C VAL A 178 6.31 12.80 -1.84
N ARG A 179 6.86 14.01 -1.86
CA ARG A 179 7.81 14.47 -2.89
C ARG A 179 9.23 14.05 -2.57
N GLU A 180 9.60 14.16 -1.30
CA GLU A 180 10.93 13.85 -0.79
C GLU A 180 10.78 13.15 0.56
N PHE A 181 11.55 12.07 0.76
CA PHE A 181 11.68 11.39 2.04
C PHE A 181 13.15 11.10 2.30
N LYS A 182 13.63 11.41 3.51
CA LYS A 182 14.99 11.15 3.91
C LYS A 182 15.04 10.44 5.26
N LEU A 183 15.88 9.43 5.33
CA LEU A 183 16.29 8.76 6.55
C LEU A 183 17.65 9.31 7.00
N GLY A 184 17.71 9.81 8.23
CA GLY A 184 18.95 10.28 8.87
C GLY A 184 19.37 9.31 9.96
N ILE A 185 20.62 8.86 9.91
CA ILE A 185 21.26 7.95 10.87
C ILE A 185 22.63 8.49 11.28
N GLU A 186 23.22 7.91 12.31
CA GLU A 186 24.61 8.23 12.69
C GLU A 186 25.58 7.97 11.53
N THR A 187 26.62 8.75 11.39
CA THR A 187 27.54 8.76 10.24
C THR A 187 28.08 7.34 9.89
N ASN A 188 28.45 6.57 10.90
CA ASN A 188 29.04 5.24 10.71
C ASN A 188 27.99 4.11 10.72
N ALA A 189 26.71 4.44 10.95
CA ALA A 189 25.66 3.43 10.98
C ALA A 189 25.28 2.94 9.57
N THR A 190 24.71 1.75 9.52
CA THR A 190 24.27 1.07 8.31
C THR A 190 22.75 0.94 8.29
N VAL A 191 22.19 0.72 7.11
CA VAL A 191 20.79 0.33 6.90
C VAL A 191 20.77 -0.99 6.13
N GLU A 192 19.98 -1.96 6.59
CA GLU A 192 19.84 -3.25 5.96
C GLU A 192 18.38 -3.58 5.71
N ALA A 193 18.11 -4.27 4.60
CA ALA A 193 16.80 -4.86 4.35
C ALA A 193 16.47 -5.92 5.42
N LEU A 194 15.18 -6.08 5.71
CA LEU A 194 14.76 -7.17 6.59
C LEU A 194 14.76 -8.51 5.84
N PRO A 195 14.94 -9.61 6.56
CA PRO A 195 14.83 -10.95 5.96
C PRO A 195 13.42 -11.19 5.41
N PRO A 196 13.25 -12.21 4.56
CA PRO A 196 11.95 -12.65 4.07
C PRO A 196 10.93 -12.80 5.21
N ARG A 197 9.67 -12.54 4.92
CA ARG A 197 8.59 -12.60 5.91
C ARG A 197 8.37 -14.03 6.41
N LYS A 198 8.04 -14.15 7.69
CA LYS A 198 7.78 -15.47 8.31
C LYS A 198 6.53 -16.14 7.75
N SER A 199 5.57 -15.37 7.25
CA SER A 199 4.38 -15.88 6.54
C SER A 199 4.74 -16.67 5.28
N GLY A 200 5.93 -16.46 4.70
CA GLY A 200 6.33 -16.99 3.40
C GLY A 200 5.67 -16.27 2.21
N ILE A 201 4.80 -15.29 2.46
CA ILE A 201 4.10 -14.52 1.42
C ILE A 201 4.96 -13.31 1.03
N ASN A 202 5.50 -13.35 -0.19
CA ASN A 202 6.36 -12.29 -0.73
C ASN A 202 5.65 -11.40 -1.76
N LYS A 203 4.56 -11.90 -2.37
CA LYS A 203 3.72 -11.12 -3.29
C LYS A 203 2.67 -10.35 -2.50
N PRO A 204 2.34 -9.10 -2.91
CA PRO A 204 1.43 -8.26 -2.13
C PRO A 204 -0.01 -8.75 -2.17
N VAL A 205 -0.74 -8.50 -1.09
CA VAL A 205 -2.19 -8.43 -1.07
C VAL A 205 -2.58 -7.05 -1.59
N VAL A 206 -3.33 -6.99 -2.68
CA VAL A 206 -3.75 -5.73 -3.31
C VAL A 206 -5.16 -5.38 -2.85
N PHE A 207 -5.30 -4.27 -2.16
CA PHE A 207 -6.59 -3.71 -1.75
C PHE A 207 -7.00 -2.63 -2.74
N TYR A 208 -8.14 -2.79 -3.39
CA TYR A 208 -8.76 -1.78 -4.24
C TYR A 208 -10.09 -1.37 -3.67
N GLY A 209 -10.30 -0.06 -3.48
CA GLY A 209 -11.50 0.40 -2.81
C GLY A 209 -11.66 1.92 -2.72
N THR A 210 -12.37 2.32 -1.69
CA THR A 210 -12.92 3.67 -1.47
C THR A 210 -12.02 4.56 -0.61
N SER A 211 -12.60 5.64 -0.03
CA SER A 211 -12.01 6.45 1.04
C SER A 211 -11.60 5.61 2.26
N ILE A 212 -12.36 4.57 2.55
CA ILE A 212 -12.14 3.70 3.70
C ILE A 212 -10.88 2.86 3.48
N THR A 213 -10.75 2.24 2.31
CA THR A 213 -9.53 1.53 1.89
C THR A 213 -8.31 2.49 1.79
N HIS A 214 -8.56 3.77 1.45
CA HIS A 214 -7.53 4.81 1.43
C HIS A 214 -7.01 5.15 2.85
N GLY A 215 -7.79 4.81 3.88
CA GLY A 215 -7.44 5.01 5.28
C GLY A 215 -8.14 6.18 5.97
N GLY A 216 -9.18 6.72 5.39
CA GLY A 216 -10.04 7.74 6.05
C GLY A 216 -11.03 7.08 7.01
N CYS A 217 -11.08 7.41 8.31
CA CYS A 217 -10.41 8.49 9.01
C CYS A 217 -9.46 7.97 10.11
N ALA A 218 -8.49 7.17 9.73
CA ALA A 218 -7.47 6.76 10.69
C ALA A 218 -6.66 7.97 11.18
N SER A 219 -6.39 8.04 12.49
CA SER A 219 -5.65 9.15 13.08
C SER A 219 -4.17 9.19 12.69
N ARG A 220 -3.61 8.08 12.20
CA ARG A 220 -2.24 7.95 11.68
C ARG A 220 -2.13 6.74 10.71
N PRO A 221 -1.12 6.69 9.83
CA PRO A 221 -1.06 5.71 8.75
C PRO A 221 -1.13 4.25 9.18
N GLY A 222 -0.42 3.86 10.21
CA GLY A 222 -0.38 2.48 10.67
C GLY A 222 -1.67 1.99 11.35
N LEU A 223 -2.66 2.87 11.57
CA LEU A 223 -3.98 2.49 12.06
C LEU A 223 -4.97 2.19 10.93
N ALA A 224 -4.73 2.64 9.70
CA ALA A 224 -5.53 2.24 8.55
C ALA A 224 -5.58 0.71 8.43
N PHE A 225 -6.77 0.16 8.18
CA PHE A 225 -6.98 -1.30 8.23
C PHE A 225 -6.09 -2.07 7.26
N VAL A 226 -5.80 -1.52 6.09
CA VAL A 226 -4.89 -2.12 5.09
C VAL A 226 -3.49 -2.32 5.68
N ASN A 227 -2.95 -1.26 6.33
CA ASN A 227 -1.62 -1.32 6.96
C ASN A 227 -1.61 -2.26 8.18
N ARG A 228 -2.71 -2.33 8.93
CA ARG A 228 -2.87 -3.28 10.05
C ARG A 228 -2.87 -4.71 9.54
N VAL A 229 -3.66 -5.05 8.52
CA VAL A 229 -3.69 -6.39 7.90
C VAL A 229 -2.29 -6.81 7.46
N GLY A 230 -1.56 -5.96 6.75
CA GLY A 230 -0.19 -6.25 6.31
C GLY A 230 0.76 -6.55 7.48
N ARG A 231 0.65 -5.76 8.55
CA ARG A 231 1.48 -5.91 9.75
C ARG A 231 1.10 -7.13 10.58
N ASP A 232 -0.18 -7.39 10.76
CA ASP A 232 -0.70 -8.44 11.64
C ASP A 232 -0.58 -9.84 11.02
N LEU A 233 -0.69 -9.93 9.68
CA LEU A 233 -0.49 -11.18 8.94
C LEU A 233 0.96 -11.39 8.46
N ASP A 234 1.83 -10.39 8.67
CA ASP A 234 3.19 -10.36 8.11
C ASP A 234 3.20 -10.62 6.58
N VAL A 235 2.36 -9.87 5.84
CA VAL A 235 2.28 -9.92 4.38
C VAL A 235 2.54 -8.52 3.78
N PRO A 236 3.15 -8.40 2.60
CA PRO A 236 3.20 -7.12 1.91
C PRO A 236 1.81 -6.72 1.43
N VAL A 237 1.51 -5.43 1.46
CA VAL A 237 0.23 -4.88 0.98
C VAL A 237 0.45 -3.79 -0.06
N VAL A 238 -0.51 -3.64 -0.96
CA VAL A 238 -0.64 -2.50 -1.88
C VAL A 238 -1.99 -1.85 -1.63
N GLY A 239 -2.00 -0.59 -1.21
CA GLY A 239 -3.21 0.17 -0.91
C GLY A 239 -3.65 1.03 -2.09
N LEU A 240 -4.65 0.59 -2.84
CA LEU A 240 -5.27 1.30 -3.96
C LEU A 240 -6.69 1.77 -3.59
N GLY A 241 -6.82 2.39 -2.41
CA GLY A 241 -8.03 3.11 -2.03
C GLY A 241 -8.07 4.49 -2.67
N PHE A 242 -9.24 4.89 -3.19
CA PHE A 242 -9.45 6.19 -3.84
C PHE A 242 -10.75 6.81 -3.34
N SER A 243 -10.60 7.84 -2.49
CA SER A 243 -11.72 8.53 -1.83
C SER A 243 -12.77 9.01 -2.84
N GLY A 244 -14.02 8.56 -2.69
CA GLY A 244 -15.12 8.90 -3.59
C GLY A 244 -14.95 8.41 -5.04
N SER A 245 -13.91 7.63 -5.36
CA SER A 245 -13.49 7.40 -6.74
C SER A 245 -13.10 5.95 -7.07
N GLY A 246 -13.04 5.04 -6.11
CA GLY A 246 -12.90 3.60 -6.37
C GLY A 246 -14.26 3.03 -6.77
N VAL A 247 -14.53 2.91 -8.07
CA VAL A 247 -15.86 2.58 -8.64
C VAL A 247 -15.80 1.50 -9.72
N MET A 248 -14.74 0.72 -9.72
CA MET A 248 -14.56 -0.44 -10.59
C MET A 248 -14.64 -0.15 -12.09
N GLU A 249 -14.05 0.96 -12.54
CA GLU A 249 -13.85 1.18 -13.98
C GLU A 249 -13.03 0.03 -14.58
N PHE A 250 -13.43 -0.43 -15.77
CA PHE A 250 -12.82 -1.58 -16.42
C PHE A 250 -11.29 -1.43 -16.57
N GLU A 251 -10.79 -0.23 -16.91
CA GLU A 251 -9.36 0.04 -17.05
C GLU A 251 -8.59 -0.17 -15.72
N MET A 252 -9.22 0.09 -14.57
CA MET A 252 -8.58 -0.21 -13.29
C MET A 252 -8.35 -1.71 -13.10
N SER A 253 -9.19 -2.59 -13.64
CA SER A 253 -8.92 -4.03 -13.64
C SER A 253 -7.68 -4.41 -14.45
N GLU A 254 -7.41 -3.67 -15.55
CA GLU A 254 -6.20 -3.81 -16.36
C GLU A 254 -4.95 -3.43 -15.55
N HIS A 255 -4.99 -2.31 -14.84
CA HIS A 255 -3.88 -1.89 -13.99
C HIS A 255 -3.65 -2.86 -12.83
N LEU A 256 -4.72 -3.28 -12.12
CA LEU A 256 -4.59 -4.26 -11.04
C LEU A 256 -3.98 -5.58 -11.54
N ALA A 257 -4.38 -6.02 -12.73
CA ALA A 257 -3.86 -7.26 -13.32
C ALA A 257 -2.35 -7.19 -13.65
N ARG A 258 -1.73 -6.01 -13.74
CA ARG A 258 -0.28 -5.87 -13.91
C ARG A 258 0.48 -6.19 -12.64
N ILE A 259 -0.16 -6.11 -11.47
CA ILE A 259 0.47 -6.40 -10.17
C ILE A 259 0.53 -7.91 -9.97
N ASP A 260 1.71 -8.43 -9.67
CA ASP A 260 1.89 -9.85 -9.34
C ASP A 260 1.46 -10.10 -7.88
N ALA A 261 0.15 -10.13 -7.68
CA ALA A 261 -0.50 -10.21 -6.37
C ALA A 261 -0.59 -11.63 -5.83
N SER A 262 -0.57 -11.77 -4.50
CA SER A 262 -0.95 -13.01 -3.81
C SER A 262 -2.46 -13.11 -3.60
N CYS A 263 -3.16 -11.98 -3.52
CA CYS A 263 -4.61 -11.89 -3.34
C CYS A 263 -5.08 -10.49 -3.77
N TYR A 264 -6.28 -10.40 -4.34
CA TYR A 264 -6.99 -9.13 -4.54
C TYR A 264 -8.14 -9.02 -3.56
N VAL A 265 -8.31 -7.83 -2.97
CA VAL A 265 -9.41 -7.47 -2.07
C VAL A 265 -10.16 -6.29 -2.68
N LEU A 266 -11.46 -6.48 -2.94
CA LEU A 266 -12.32 -5.51 -3.62
C LEU A 266 -13.32 -4.94 -2.61
N ASP A 267 -13.18 -3.62 -2.30
CA ASP A 267 -13.93 -2.88 -1.26
C ASP A 267 -14.43 -1.54 -1.82
N CYS A 268 -15.31 -1.59 -2.84
CA CYS A 268 -15.74 -0.40 -3.58
C CYS A 268 -17.19 0.03 -3.32
N LEU A 269 -18.00 -0.75 -2.58
CA LEU A 269 -19.45 -0.58 -2.54
C LEU A 269 -19.92 0.80 -2.06
N TRP A 270 -19.23 1.41 -1.08
CA TRP A 270 -19.57 2.75 -0.59
C TRP A 270 -19.57 3.87 -1.65
N ASN A 271 -18.87 3.67 -2.76
CA ASN A 271 -18.82 4.65 -3.85
C ASN A 271 -19.80 4.33 -4.99
N MET A 272 -20.56 3.24 -4.90
CA MET A 272 -21.35 2.69 -5.98
C MET A 272 -22.83 2.55 -5.59
N GLY A 273 -23.71 2.56 -6.57
CA GLY A 273 -25.15 2.33 -6.40
C GLY A 273 -25.67 1.40 -7.49
N LEU A 274 -26.90 0.92 -7.35
CA LEU A 274 -27.57 0.15 -8.38
C LEU A 274 -28.26 1.08 -9.37
N SER A 275 -28.09 0.82 -10.68
CA SER A 275 -28.73 1.62 -11.76
C SER A 275 -30.25 1.66 -11.61
N THR A 276 -30.85 0.53 -11.19
CA THR A 276 -32.28 0.38 -10.94
C THR A 276 -32.84 1.19 -9.79
N LEU A 277 -31.99 1.72 -8.91
CA LEU A 277 -32.34 2.56 -7.77
C LEU A 277 -31.92 4.04 -7.96
N GLY A 278 -31.75 4.45 -9.21
CA GLY A 278 -31.36 5.80 -9.54
C GLY A 278 -29.86 6.06 -9.50
N GLY A 279 -29.04 5.04 -9.51
CA GLY A 279 -27.58 4.98 -9.51
C GLY A 279 -26.80 6.28 -9.81
N TYR A 280 -25.51 6.17 -9.86
CA TYR A 280 -24.66 7.33 -10.19
C TYR A 280 -24.01 7.07 -11.56
N ALA A 281 -24.06 8.04 -12.47
CA ALA A 281 -23.44 7.92 -13.78
C ALA A 281 -21.97 7.43 -13.69
N GLY A 282 -21.67 6.31 -14.32
CA GLY A 282 -20.36 5.66 -14.30
C GLY A 282 -19.98 4.96 -12.98
N ARG A 283 -20.93 4.86 -12.02
CA ARG A 283 -20.70 4.22 -10.69
C ARG A 283 -21.73 3.13 -10.39
N ASN A 284 -22.32 2.57 -11.44
CA ASN A 284 -23.35 1.55 -11.29
C ASN A 284 -22.70 0.20 -11.00
N LEU A 285 -23.01 -0.35 -9.83
CA LEU A 285 -22.46 -1.61 -9.34
C LEU A 285 -22.79 -2.77 -10.27
N ASP A 286 -24.05 -2.84 -10.72
CA ASP A 286 -24.58 -3.85 -11.63
C ASP A 286 -23.99 -3.79 -13.03
N GLU A 287 -23.44 -2.65 -13.45
CA GLU A 287 -22.77 -2.49 -14.74
C GLU A 287 -21.24 -2.72 -14.65
N ASN A 288 -20.60 -2.32 -13.55
CA ASN A 288 -19.15 -2.27 -13.46
C ASN A 288 -18.52 -3.52 -12.80
N TYR A 289 -19.15 -4.08 -11.76
CA TYR A 289 -18.47 -5.06 -10.91
C TYR A 289 -18.19 -6.38 -11.62
N GLU A 290 -19.19 -6.95 -12.30
CA GLU A 290 -19.01 -8.24 -12.97
C GLU A 290 -18.00 -8.17 -14.13
N PRO A 291 -18.02 -7.20 -15.05
CA PRO A 291 -16.97 -7.05 -16.07
C PRO A 291 -15.58 -6.88 -15.47
N PHE A 292 -15.45 -6.09 -14.40
CA PHE A 292 -14.19 -5.86 -13.70
C PHE A 292 -13.59 -7.16 -13.15
N ILE A 293 -14.38 -7.92 -12.35
CA ILE A 293 -13.87 -9.14 -11.71
C ILE A 293 -13.60 -10.25 -12.72
N ARG A 294 -14.39 -10.33 -13.80
CA ARG A 294 -14.16 -11.31 -14.87
C ARG A 294 -12.86 -11.03 -15.63
N ASN A 295 -12.58 -9.76 -15.96
CA ASN A 295 -11.32 -9.38 -16.58
C ASN A 295 -10.13 -9.66 -15.68
N LEU A 296 -10.23 -9.29 -14.40
CA LEU A 296 -9.17 -9.56 -13.42
C LEU A 296 -8.89 -11.07 -13.29
N ARG A 297 -9.93 -11.90 -13.23
CA ARG A 297 -9.81 -13.36 -13.20
C ARG A 297 -9.20 -13.93 -14.47
N ALA A 298 -9.60 -13.44 -15.63
CA ALA A 298 -9.07 -13.89 -16.91
C ALA A 298 -7.57 -13.63 -17.03
N LYS A 299 -7.11 -12.45 -16.57
CA LYS A 299 -5.68 -12.07 -16.60
C LYS A 299 -4.85 -12.68 -15.47
N ARG A 300 -5.47 -12.99 -14.34
CA ARG A 300 -4.83 -13.57 -13.15
C ARG A 300 -5.57 -14.83 -12.69
N PRO A 301 -5.55 -15.89 -13.52
CA PRO A 301 -6.21 -17.14 -13.16
C PRO A 301 -5.56 -17.75 -11.92
N GLY A 302 -6.40 -18.19 -10.98
CA GLY A 302 -5.92 -18.84 -9.75
C GLY A 302 -5.57 -17.90 -8.59
N VAL A 303 -5.34 -16.61 -8.80
CA VAL A 303 -5.12 -15.66 -7.71
C VAL A 303 -6.43 -15.50 -6.92
N PRO A 304 -6.41 -15.64 -5.58
CA PRO A 304 -7.59 -15.44 -4.75
C PRO A 304 -8.15 -14.02 -4.87
N ILE A 305 -9.48 -13.91 -4.83
CA ILE A 305 -10.19 -12.64 -4.79
C ILE A 305 -11.11 -12.63 -3.58
N VAL A 306 -11.04 -11.59 -2.76
CA VAL A 306 -11.98 -11.30 -1.68
C VAL A 306 -12.98 -10.27 -2.19
N MET A 307 -14.26 -10.60 -2.16
CA MET A 307 -15.39 -9.74 -2.47
C MET A 307 -15.99 -9.27 -1.15
N ALA A 308 -15.81 -7.99 -0.80
CA ALA A 308 -16.29 -7.43 0.44
C ALA A 308 -17.60 -6.67 0.23
N GLU A 309 -18.55 -6.85 1.14
CA GLU A 309 -19.68 -5.96 1.32
C GLU A 309 -19.21 -4.58 1.82
N HIS A 310 -20.10 -3.59 1.86
CA HIS A 310 -19.72 -2.29 2.39
C HIS A 310 -19.44 -2.38 3.90
N CYS A 311 -18.47 -1.61 4.37
CA CYS A 311 -18.21 -1.50 5.80
C CYS A 311 -19.40 -0.83 6.51
N ASP A 312 -20.10 -1.56 7.39
CA ASP A 312 -21.23 -1.04 8.17
C ASP A 312 -20.89 -0.96 9.66
N VAL A 313 -20.11 0.05 10.04
CA VAL A 313 -19.72 0.28 11.43
C VAL A 313 -20.90 0.65 12.36
N LEU A 314 -22.07 0.96 11.79
CA LEU A 314 -23.31 1.26 12.54
C LEU A 314 -24.21 0.03 12.74
N CYS A 315 -23.81 -1.13 12.27
CA CYS A 315 -24.55 -2.38 12.43
C CYS A 315 -25.99 -2.36 11.88
N ARG A 316 -26.21 -1.68 10.75
CA ARG A 316 -27.54 -1.54 10.10
C ARG A 316 -27.98 -2.79 9.34
N GLY A 317 -27.03 -3.64 9.00
CA GLY A 317 -27.26 -4.84 8.20
C GLY A 317 -27.13 -4.64 6.70
N PRO A 318 -27.24 -5.74 5.92
CA PRO A 318 -27.02 -5.74 4.48
C PRO A 318 -28.07 -4.87 3.75
N ASP A 319 -27.60 -3.99 2.88
CA ASP A 319 -28.43 -3.17 1.99
C ASP A 319 -28.63 -3.84 0.60
N SER A 320 -29.13 -3.04 -0.37
CA SER A 320 -29.36 -3.56 -1.73
C SER A 320 -28.06 -3.85 -2.48
N THR A 321 -26.98 -3.10 -2.21
CA THR A 321 -25.66 -3.31 -2.85
C THR A 321 -25.00 -4.57 -2.32
N ASP A 322 -25.12 -4.84 -1.02
CA ASP A 322 -24.62 -6.08 -0.40
C ASP A 322 -25.34 -7.31 -0.93
N ARG A 323 -26.68 -7.24 -1.05
CA ARG A 323 -27.47 -8.33 -1.62
C ARG A 323 -27.09 -8.60 -3.08
N PHE A 324 -26.81 -7.55 -3.86
CA PHE A 324 -26.32 -7.71 -5.23
C PHE A 324 -24.98 -8.44 -5.27
N ILE A 325 -24.01 -8.02 -4.47
CA ILE A 325 -22.69 -8.64 -4.41
C ILE A 325 -22.78 -10.08 -3.93
N ARG A 326 -23.65 -10.38 -2.98
CA ARG A 326 -23.91 -11.75 -2.53
C ARG A 326 -24.42 -12.63 -3.65
N ALA A 327 -25.42 -12.15 -4.39
CA ALA A 327 -25.98 -12.87 -5.52
C ALA A 327 -24.94 -13.09 -6.64
N LEU A 328 -24.10 -12.08 -6.92
CA LEU A 328 -23.01 -12.21 -7.87
C LEU A 328 -21.97 -13.25 -7.41
N TYR A 329 -21.57 -13.21 -6.14
CA TYR A 329 -20.67 -14.22 -5.57
C TYR A 329 -21.22 -15.63 -5.76
N ASP A 330 -22.49 -15.86 -5.38
CA ASP A 330 -23.15 -17.17 -5.49
C ASP A 330 -23.23 -17.63 -6.96
N LYS A 331 -23.52 -16.71 -7.91
CA LYS A 331 -23.48 -16.97 -9.36
C LYS A 331 -22.09 -17.44 -9.81
N LEU A 332 -21.03 -16.70 -9.45
CA LEU A 332 -19.66 -17.04 -9.86
C LEU A 332 -19.21 -18.39 -9.27
N VAL A 333 -19.60 -18.69 -8.03
CA VAL A 333 -19.35 -20.02 -7.42
C VAL A 333 -20.09 -21.12 -8.17
N ALA A 334 -21.36 -20.90 -8.55
CA ALA A 334 -22.15 -21.85 -9.36
C ALA A 334 -21.55 -22.08 -10.76
N GLU A 335 -20.92 -21.04 -11.34
CA GLU A 335 -20.14 -21.14 -12.59
C GLU A 335 -18.82 -21.94 -12.41
N GLY A 336 -18.51 -22.40 -11.19
CA GLY A 336 -17.31 -23.19 -10.90
C GLY A 336 -16.07 -22.39 -10.54
N TRP A 337 -16.18 -21.09 -10.26
CA TRP A 337 -15.06 -20.29 -9.84
C TRP A 337 -14.47 -20.79 -8.53
N LYS A 338 -13.14 -20.92 -8.49
CA LYS A 338 -12.38 -21.30 -7.30
C LYS A 338 -11.66 -20.07 -6.75
N ASN A 339 -11.17 -20.17 -5.51
CA ASN A 339 -10.41 -19.11 -4.85
C ASN A 339 -11.16 -17.75 -4.79
N LEU A 340 -12.47 -17.82 -4.51
CA LEU A 340 -13.27 -16.67 -4.11
C LEU A 340 -13.51 -16.74 -2.60
N VAL A 341 -13.43 -15.59 -1.95
CA VAL A 341 -13.78 -15.41 -0.54
C VAL A 341 -14.81 -14.28 -0.45
N TYR A 342 -15.90 -14.53 0.24
CA TYR A 342 -16.90 -13.53 0.55
C TYR A 342 -16.68 -12.99 1.94
N LEU A 343 -16.74 -11.66 2.09
CA LEU A 343 -16.62 -10.97 3.36
C LEU A 343 -17.91 -10.16 3.61
N PRO A 344 -18.80 -10.64 4.51
CA PRO A 344 -20.04 -9.95 4.83
C PRO A 344 -19.77 -8.72 5.71
N ASN A 345 -20.66 -7.73 5.63
CA ASN A 345 -20.58 -6.51 6.43
C ASN A 345 -20.68 -6.78 7.93
N THR A 346 -21.43 -7.80 8.33
CA THR A 346 -21.60 -8.20 9.74
C THR A 346 -20.28 -8.51 10.45
N ASP A 347 -19.26 -8.97 9.71
CA ASP A 347 -17.95 -9.27 10.27
C ASP A 347 -17.14 -7.98 10.59
N MET A 348 -17.57 -6.83 10.03
CA MET A 348 -16.91 -5.54 10.16
C MET A 348 -17.51 -4.63 11.24
N TYR A 349 -18.57 -5.07 11.91
CA TYR A 349 -19.28 -4.29 12.93
C TYR A 349 -18.37 -3.87 14.08
N SER A 350 -18.53 -2.63 14.53
CA SER A 350 -17.84 -2.11 15.72
C SER A 350 -18.64 -2.32 17.02
N GLY A 351 -19.81 -2.91 16.94
CA GLY A 351 -20.63 -3.37 18.07
C GLY A 351 -21.61 -2.32 18.64
N ASP A 352 -21.17 -1.08 18.81
CA ASP A 352 -21.94 -0.02 19.48
C ASP A 352 -22.12 1.26 18.63
N GLY A 353 -21.62 1.24 17.39
CA GLY A 353 -21.65 2.39 16.48
C GLY A 353 -20.57 3.45 16.71
N GLU A 354 -19.72 3.29 17.75
CA GLU A 354 -18.63 4.23 18.05
C GLU A 354 -17.44 4.11 17.09
N GLY A 355 -17.49 3.19 16.14
CA GLY A 355 -16.42 2.91 15.18
C GLY A 355 -16.30 3.91 14.02
N THR A 356 -17.01 5.04 14.04
CA THR A 356 -17.06 6.00 12.92
C THR A 356 -16.92 7.44 13.37
N VAL A 357 -16.50 8.33 12.45
CA VAL A 357 -16.45 9.79 12.70
C VAL A 357 -17.67 10.54 12.16
N ASP A 358 -18.37 9.97 11.17
CA ASP A 358 -19.42 10.65 10.40
C ASP A 358 -20.53 9.71 9.90
N THR A 359 -20.69 8.55 10.56
CA THR A 359 -21.61 7.47 10.21
C THR A 359 -21.26 6.67 8.96
N CYS A 360 -20.12 6.96 8.33
CA CYS A 360 -19.59 6.29 7.13
C CYS A 360 -18.13 5.88 7.31
N HIS A 361 -17.25 6.86 7.60
CA HIS A 361 -15.81 6.61 7.66
C HIS A 361 -15.38 6.08 9.03
N PRO A 362 -14.68 4.94 9.08
CA PRO A 362 -14.19 4.37 10.34
C PRO A 362 -13.18 5.30 11.03
N ASN A 363 -13.32 5.46 12.33
CA ASN A 363 -12.26 5.95 13.19
C ASN A 363 -11.28 4.80 13.54
N ASP A 364 -10.36 5.03 14.48
CA ASP A 364 -9.36 4.02 14.85
C ASP A 364 -9.97 2.72 15.41
N ILE A 365 -11.15 2.78 16.07
CA ILE A 365 -11.89 1.61 16.57
C ILE A 365 -12.48 0.83 15.39
N GLY A 366 -13.15 1.51 14.47
CA GLY A 366 -13.70 0.90 13.26
C GLY A 366 -12.60 0.31 12.37
N MET A 367 -11.46 1.01 12.22
CA MET A 367 -10.30 0.50 11.49
C MET A 367 -9.74 -0.79 12.12
N GLU A 368 -9.81 -0.93 13.45
CA GLU A 368 -9.43 -2.17 14.13
C GLU A 368 -10.41 -3.30 13.82
N SER A 369 -11.72 -3.07 13.90
CA SER A 369 -12.74 -4.06 13.57
C SER A 369 -12.59 -4.54 12.13
N MET A 370 -12.47 -3.61 11.17
CA MET A 370 -12.21 -3.92 9.77
C MET A 370 -10.92 -4.73 9.58
N SER A 371 -9.82 -4.35 10.27
CA SER A 371 -8.57 -5.08 10.12
C SER A 371 -8.67 -6.54 10.57
N LYS A 372 -9.50 -6.84 11.55
CA LYS A 372 -9.77 -8.23 11.99
C LYS A 372 -10.57 -8.98 10.93
N ALA A 373 -11.63 -8.38 10.40
CA ALA A 373 -12.50 -8.98 9.37
C ALA A 373 -11.75 -9.22 8.05
N PHE A 374 -11.12 -8.18 7.50
CA PHE A 374 -10.31 -8.31 6.28
C PHE A 374 -9.11 -9.22 6.49
N GLY A 375 -8.48 -9.17 7.67
CA GLY A 375 -7.39 -10.08 8.04
C GLY A 375 -7.83 -11.55 8.02
N ALA A 376 -9.01 -11.87 8.56
CA ALA A 376 -9.57 -13.22 8.51
C ALA A 376 -9.87 -13.67 7.07
N ALA A 377 -10.47 -12.79 6.24
CA ALA A 377 -10.74 -13.07 4.84
C ALA A 377 -9.45 -13.31 4.03
N VAL A 378 -8.43 -12.45 4.21
CA VAL A 378 -7.12 -12.60 3.58
C VAL A 378 -6.41 -13.89 4.04
N ARG A 379 -6.44 -14.18 5.35
CA ARG A 379 -5.90 -15.44 5.90
C ARG A 379 -6.54 -16.66 5.25
N LYS A 380 -7.87 -16.65 5.10
CA LYS A 380 -8.63 -17.71 4.39
C LYS A 380 -8.21 -17.81 2.92
N ALA A 381 -8.13 -16.67 2.22
CA ALA A 381 -7.75 -16.61 0.82
C ALA A 381 -6.33 -17.16 0.56
N LEU A 382 -5.37 -16.81 1.42
CA LEU A 382 -3.97 -17.22 1.33
C LEU A 382 -3.69 -18.57 2.01
N LYS A 383 -4.68 -19.19 2.67
CA LYS A 383 -4.54 -20.44 3.44
C LYS A 383 -3.44 -20.35 4.51
N LEU A 384 -3.28 -19.18 5.14
CA LEU A 384 -2.35 -18.98 6.24
C LEU A 384 -2.87 -19.69 7.51
N LYS A 385 -1.94 -20.33 8.23
CA LYS A 385 -2.22 -20.98 9.52
C LYS A 385 -2.49 -19.97 10.63
#